data_10c46c8e9d166641adc83087c70abda1
#
_entry.id   10c46c8e9d166641adc83087c70abda1
#
_cell.length_a   1.000
_cell.length_b   1.000
_cell.length_c   1.000
_cell.angle_alpha   90.00
_cell.angle_beta   90.00
_cell.angle_gamma   90.00
#
_symmetry.space_group_name_H-M   'P 1'
#
loop_
_entity.id
_entity.type
_entity.pdbx_description
1 polymer ?
#
loop_
_entity_poly.entity_id
_entity_poly.type
_entity_poly.pdbx_seq_one_letter_code
_entity_poly.pdbx_strand_id
1 'polypeptide(L)'
;MINACLASMVLSVSAVMALGQEKTVDLELALGVDVSASVSEAEFDLQRHGLAEAFRDPAVQAALEAGDGIAVALFYWAGDQEQSMVVEWSLVSDAASSAEFADKVETTERRFGAPLGRSGRSSGKTAIGEAMWFGAQATVTNAYVGERVVVDISGDGWTNTGRTSASIRDRVVAAGITLNGLAILNEVADLVAYYRDNVVGGPGAFVESASDYHDFVRAIRRKLLREILWRPST
;
A
#
# COMPACT_ATOMS: atom_id res chain seq x y z
N MET A 1 36.87 -25.18 -62.27
CA MET A 1 37.18 -24.37 -61.09
C MET A 1 36.02 -23.39 -60.87
N ILE A 2 35.13 -23.78 -59.98
CA ILE A 2 33.89 -23.00 -59.69
C ILE A 2 33.99 -22.52 -58.24
N ASN A 3 34.19 -21.21 -58.07
CA ASN A 3 34.18 -20.58 -56.78
C ASN A 3 32.73 -20.29 -56.36
N ALA A 4 32.27 -20.95 -55.32
CA ALA A 4 30.99 -20.64 -54.66
C ALA A 4 31.22 -19.62 -53.54
N CYS A 5 30.65 -18.43 -53.72
CA CYS A 5 30.63 -17.36 -52.73
C CYS A 5 29.46 -17.60 -51.75
N LEU A 6 29.76 -17.97 -50.51
CA LEU A 6 28.78 -18.06 -49.42
C LEU A 6 28.57 -16.66 -48.84
N ALA A 7 27.42 -16.06 -49.10
CA ALA A 7 26.98 -14.86 -48.44
C ALA A 7 26.34 -15.22 -47.09
N SER A 8 27.02 -14.89 -45.99
CA SER A 8 26.48 -15.00 -44.62
C SER A 8 25.54 -13.83 -44.37
N MET A 9 24.25 -14.13 -44.26
CA MET A 9 23.21 -13.18 -43.89
C MET A 9 23.14 -13.14 -42.35
N VAL A 10 23.71 -12.09 -41.76
CA VAL A 10 23.59 -11.82 -40.33
C VAL A 10 22.22 -11.18 -40.07
N LEU A 11 21.28 -11.95 -39.55
CA LEU A 11 20.03 -11.40 -39.00
C LEU A 11 20.34 -10.79 -37.64
N SER A 12 20.44 -9.47 -37.60
CA SER A 12 20.41 -8.70 -36.35
C SER A 12 18.97 -8.63 -35.86
N VAL A 13 18.63 -9.42 -34.86
CA VAL A 13 17.38 -9.31 -34.10
C VAL A 13 17.56 -8.15 -33.13
N SER A 14 17.13 -6.95 -33.50
CA SER A 14 16.98 -5.84 -32.57
C SER A 14 15.73 -6.10 -31.75
N ALA A 15 15.89 -6.66 -30.56
CA ALA A 15 14.86 -6.66 -29.54
C ALA A 15 14.69 -5.21 -29.07
N VAL A 16 13.76 -4.50 -29.67
CA VAL A 16 13.24 -3.25 -29.10
C VAL A 16 12.43 -3.66 -27.88
N MET A 17 13.03 -3.57 -26.69
CA MET A 17 12.26 -3.49 -25.46
C MET A 17 11.42 -2.23 -25.55
N ALA A 18 10.12 -2.39 -25.74
CA ALA A 18 9.17 -1.31 -25.50
C ALA A 18 9.24 -0.98 -24.01
N LEU A 19 10.05 0.01 -23.65
CA LEU A 19 9.94 0.69 -22.38
C LEU A 19 8.52 1.27 -22.38
N GLY A 20 7.60 0.63 -21.64
CA GLY A 20 6.27 1.20 -21.41
C GLY A 20 6.48 2.62 -20.88
N GLN A 21 5.81 3.58 -21.48
CA GLN A 21 5.92 4.98 -21.06
C GLN A 21 5.38 5.06 -19.64
N GLU A 22 6.25 5.39 -18.68
CA GLU A 22 5.84 5.60 -17.28
C GLU A 22 4.75 6.68 -17.25
N LYS A 23 3.67 6.42 -16.51
CA LYS A 23 2.55 7.33 -16.42
C LYS A 23 2.70 8.22 -15.19
N THR A 24 2.78 9.53 -15.39
CA THR A 24 2.82 10.51 -14.29
C THR A 24 1.46 10.60 -13.60
N VAL A 25 1.48 10.68 -12.27
CA VAL A 25 0.32 10.83 -11.39
C VAL A 25 0.65 11.77 -10.22
N ASP A 26 -0.35 12.37 -9.59
CA ASP A 26 -0.16 13.24 -8.41
C ASP A 26 0.42 12.46 -7.21
N LEU A 27 0.05 11.20 -7.09
CA LEU A 27 0.38 10.38 -5.93
C LEU A 27 0.51 8.90 -6.31
N GLU A 28 1.61 8.26 -5.91
CA GLU A 28 1.68 6.82 -5.77
C GLU A 28 1.37 6.44 -4.31
N LEU A 29 0.37 5.60 -4.09
CA LEU A 29 -0.11 5.20 -2.77
C LEU A 29 -0.12 3.68 -2.62
N ALA A 30 0.82 3.15 -1.84
CA ALA A 30 0.83 1.73 -1.45
C ALA A 30 0.11 1.58 -0.11
N LEU A 31 -1.07 0.96 -0.10
CA LEU A 31 -1.88 0.71 1.10
C LEU A 31 -1.51 -0.64 1.71
N GLY A 32 -0.98 -0.64 2.93
CA GLY A 32 -0.64 -1.82 3.70
C GLY A 32 -1.62 -2.04 4.85
N VAL A 33 -2.35 -3.15 4.82
CA VAL A 33 -3.36 -3.50 5.83
C VAL A 33 -2.90 -4.70 6.64
N ASP A 34 -2.93 -4.55 7.96
CA ASP A 34 -2.61 -5.60 8.93
C ASP A 34 -3.68 -6.71 8.89
N VAL A 35 -3.21 -7.92 8.69
CA VAL A 35 -4.01 -9.14 8.78
C VAL A 35 -3.36 -10.15 9.73
N SER A 36 -2.58 -9.67 10.70
CA SER A 36 -1.93 -10.49 11.72
C SER A 36 -2.94 -11.23 12.60
N ALA A 37 -2.47 -12.08 13.50
CA ALA A 37 -3.35 -12.97 14.26
C ALA A 37 -4.25 -12.25 15.29
N SER A 38 -3.93 -11.01 15.67
CA SER A 38 -4.81 -10.16 16.49
C SER A 38 -6.09 -9.78 15.76
N VAL A 39 -6.03 -9.68 14.42
CA VAL A 39 -7.18 -9.33 13.60
C VAL A 39 -8.07 -10.56 13.40
N SER A 40 -9.28 -10.55 13.93
CA SER A 40 -10.30 -11.59 13.68
C SER A 40 -10.83 -11.54 12.25
N GLU A 41 -11.55 -12.59 11.80
CA GLU A 41 -12.19 -12.60 10.47
C GLU A 41 -13.21 -11.46 10.32
N ALA A 42 -13.97 -11.17 11.38
CA ALA A 42 -14.95 -10.08 11.35
C ALA A 42 -14.28 -8.70 11.24
N GLU A 43 -13.14 -8.51 11.92
CA GLU A 43 -12.35 -7.27 11.84
C GLU A 43 -11.66 -7.13 10.48
N PHE A 44 -11.17 -8.23 9.92
CA PHE A 44 -10.68 -8.25 8.53
C PHE A 44 -11.77 -7.83 7.54
N ASP A 45 -12.98 -8.37 7.66
CA ASP A 45 -14.11 -8.00 6.82
C ASP A 45 -14.49 -6.51 6.98
N LEU A 46 -14.42 -5.96 8.21
CA LEU A 46 -14.65 -4.53 8.46
C LEU A 46 -13.57 -3.65 7.81
N GLN A 47 -12.30 -4.04 7.85
CA GLN A 47 -11.23 -3.31 7.17
C GLN A 47 -11.41 -3.33 5.65
N ARG A 48 -11.62 -4.52 5.08
CA ARG A 48 -11.80 -4.72 3.64
C ARG A 48 -13.00 -3.93 3.12
N HIS A 49 -14.16 -4.09 3.74
CA HIS A 49 -15.38 -3.36 3.40
C HIS A 49 -15.20 -1.85 3.59
N GLY A 50 -14.62 -1.43 4.71
CA GLY A 50 -14.40 -0.02 5.02
C GLY A 50 -13.49 0.67 4.03
N LEU A 51 -12.44 -0.01 3.57
CA LEU A 51 -11.54 0.51 2.53
C LEU A 51 -12.27 0.63 1.18
N ALA A 52 -13.06 -0.37 0.77
CA ALA A 52 -13.85 -0.31 -0.44
C ALA A 52 -14.88 0.84 -0.40
N GLU A 53 -15.60 1.00 0.71
CA GLU A 53 -16.56 2.09 0.91
C GLU A 53 -15.89 3.48 0.88
N ALA A 54 -14.66 3.61 1.40
CA ALA A 54 -13.93 4.86 1.33
C ALA A 54 -13.60 5.29 -0.11
N PHE A 55 -13.28 4.34 -1.00
CA PHE A 55 -13.11 4.64 -2.43
C PHE A 55 -14.44 4.90 -3.16
N ARG A 56 -15.58 4.41 -2.65
CA ARG A 56 -16.90 4.75 -3.18
C ARG A 56 -17.47 6.06 -2.64
N ASP A 57 -16.80 6.67 -1.65
CA ASP A 57 -17.28 7.93 -1.04
C ASP A 57 -17.23 9.08 -2.04
N PRO A 58 -18.32 9.86 -2.21
CA PRO A 58 -18.37 10.94 -3.20
C PRO A 58 -17.33 12.04 -2.98
N ALA A 59 -16.91 12.30 -1.73
CA ALA A 59 -15.88 13.31 -1.47
C ALA A 59 -14.48 12.80 -1.86
N VAL A 60 -14.20 11.51 -1.70
CA VAL A 60 -12.95 10.89 -2.19
C VAL A 60 -12.95 10.91 -3.71
N GLN A 61 -14.03 10.53 -4.38
CA GLN A 61 -14.15 10.58 -5.83
C GLN A 61 -13.97 11.99 -6.39
N ALA A 62 -14.61 13.00 -5.78
CA ALA A 62 -14.44 14.39 -6.16
C ALA A 62 -12.99 14.90 -5.96
N ALA A 63 -12.30 14.43 -4.92
CA ALA A 63 -10.91 14.78 -4.70
C ALA A 63 -9.96 14.16 -5.75
N LEU A 64 -10.26 12.95 -6.23
CA LEU A 64 -9.55 12.27 -7.31
C LEU A 64 -9.74 12.99 -8.66
N GLU A 65 -10.98 13.39 -8.96
CA GLU A 65 -11.33 14.12 -10.18
C GLU A 65 -10.72 15.53 -10.26
N ALA A 66 -10.35 16.11 -9.13
CA ALA A 66 -9.77 17.45 -9.05
C ALA A 66 -8.27 17.51 -9.40
N GLY A 67 -7.61 16.37 -9.59
CA GLY A 67 -6.19 16.24 -9.90
C GLY A 67 -5.92 15.34 -11.12
N ASP A 68 -4.65 14.94 -11.28
CA ASP A 68 -4.23 14.03 -12.36
C ASP A 68 -4.41 12.54 -11.99
N GLY A 69 -5.10 12.29 -10.87
CA GLY A 69 -5.35 10.95 -10.33
C GLY A 69 -4.18 10.40 -9.51
N ILE A 70 -4.41 9.22 -8.97
CA ILE A 70 -3.43 8.49 -8.16
C ILE A 70 -3.16 7.11 -8.75
N ALA A 71 -1.95 6.61 -8.60
CA ALA A 71 -1.67 5.18 -8.71
C ALA A 71 -1.80 4.56 -7.33
N VAL A 72 -2.63 3.55 -7.17
CA VAL A 72 -2.87 2.91 -5.88
C VAL A 72 -2.76 1.40 -5.98
N ALA A 73 -2.19 0.79 -4.95
CA ALA A 73 -2.10 -0.65 -4.77
C ALA A 73 -2.44 -1.04 -3.33
N LEU A 74 -2.89 -2.26 -3.11
CA LEU A 74 -3.19 -2.80 -1.78
C LEU A 74 -2.35 -4.05 -1.53
N PHE A 75 -1.71 -4.10 -0.37
CA PHE A 75 -1.05 -5.30 0.12
C PHE A 75 -1.47 -5.65 1.56
N TYR A 76 -1.51 -6.94 1.85
CA TYR A 76 -1.71 -7.45 3.19
C TYR A 76 -0.39 -7.82 3.83
N TRP A 77 -0.29 -7.63 5.14
CA TRP A 77 0.92 -7.93 5.90
C TRP A 77 0.61 -8.50 7.30
N ALA A 78 1.56 -9.28 7.84
CA ALA A 78 1.51 -9.83 9.18
C ALA A 78 2.95 -10.00 9.73
N GLY A 79 3.52 -11.20 9.74
CA GLY A 79 4.87 -11.50 10.20
C GLY A 79 5.99 -11.09 9.24
N ASP A 80 7.22 -11.45 9.55
CA ASP A 80 8.45 -11.03 8.89
C ASP A 80 8.61 -11.49 7.42
N GLN A 81 7.89 -12.53 6.99
CA GLN A 81 7.87 -13.04 5.61
C GLN A 81 6.42 -13.12 5.07
N GLU A 82 5.52 -12.38 5.67
CA GLU A 82 4.10 -12.43 5.38
C GLU A 82 3.64 -11.06 4.84
N GLN A 83 4.07 -10.72 3.62
CA GLN A 83 3.60 -9.58 2.84
C GLN A 83 3.18 -10.07 1.45
N SER A 84 2.04 -9.61 0.95
CA SER A 84 1.55 -9.98 -0.38
C SER A 84 0.74 -8.86 -0.99
N MET A 85 1.06 -8.49 -2.24
CA MET A 85 0.17 -7.66 -3.04
C MET A 85 -1.13 -8.42 -3.27
N VAL A 86 -2.27 -7.76 -3.04
CA VAL A 86 -3.61 -8.33 -3.20
C VAL A 86 -4.47 -7.55 -4.19
N VAL A 87 -4.20 -6.27 -4.39
CA VAL A 87 -4.67 -5.49 -5.54
C VAL A 87 -3.47 -4.81 -6.17
N GLU A 88 -3.19 -5.16 -7.41
CA GLU A 88 -2.09 -4.59 -8.19
C GLU A 88 -2.29 -3.11 -8.47
N TRP A 89 -1.19 -2.41 -8.77
CA TRP A 89 -1.19 -0.99 -9.10
C TRP A 89 -2.25 -0.66 -10.14
N SER A 90 -3.11 0.27 -9.80
CA SER A 90 -4.21 0.73 -10.65
C SER A 90 -4.24 2.26 -10.66
N LEU A 91 -4.48 2.85 -11.82
CA LEU A 91 -4.80 4.28 -11.91
C LEU A 91 -6.23 4.50 -11.43
N VAL A 92 -6.40 5.45 -10.51
CA VAL A 92 -7.71 5.88 -10.01
C VAL A 92 -7.78 7.39 -10.13
N SER A 93 -8.63 7.89 -11.03
CA SER A 93 -8.71 9.32 -11.38
C SER A 93 -10.13 9.87 -11.50
N ASP A 94 -11.14 9.00 -11.35
CA ASP A 94 -12.55 9.36 -11.44
C ASP A 94 -13.44 8.38 -10.65
N ALA A 95 -14.73 8.64 -10.63
CA ALA A 95 -15.69 7.80 -9.92
C ALA A 95 -15.75 6.35 -10.45
N ALA A 96 -15.57 6.15 -11.76
CA ALA A 96 -15.63 4.81 -12.37
C ALA A 96 -14.41 3.96 -11.99
N SER A 97 -13.20 4.49 -12.14
CA SER A 97 -11.95 3.83 -11.75
C SER A 97 -11.86 3.62 -10.23
N SER A 98 -12.41 4.55 -9.45
CA SER A 98 -12.52 4.43 -7.99
C SER A 98 -13.45 3.27 -7.59
N ALA A 99 -14.61 3.15 -8.23
CA ALA A 99 -15.52 2.04 -8.00
C ALA A 99 -14.90 0.70 -8.42
N GLU A 100 -14.20 0.64 -9.57
CA GLU A 100 -13.48 -0.55 -10.01
C GLU A 100 -12.42 -0.99 -9.00
N PHE A 101 -11.64 -0.05 -8.46
CA PHE A 101 -10.66 -0.35 -7.43
C PHE A 101 -11.33 -0.86 -6.16
N ALA A 102 -12.43 -0.23 -5.72
CA ALA A 102 -13.23 -0.67 -4.58
C ALA A 102 -13.77 -2.11 -4.76
N ASP A 103 -14.24 -2.47 -5.95
CA ASP A 103 -14.72 -3.82 -6.25
C ASP A 103 -13.59 -4.86 -6.18
N LYS A 104 -12.37 -4.50 -6.63
CA LYS A 104 -11.19 -5.36 -6.46
C LYS A 104 -10.85 -5.55 -4.99
N VAL A 105 -10.88 -4.48 -4.19
CA VAL A 105 -10.66 -4.55 -2.73
C VAL A 105 -11.69 -5.47 -2.08
N GLU A 106 -12.98 -5.30 -2.38
CA GLU A 106 -14.09 -6.07 -1.81
C GLU A 106 -13.98 -7.59 -2.03
N THR A 107 -13.34 -8.00 -3.12
CA THR A 107 -13.18 -9.41 -3.49
C THR A 107 -11.86 -10.03 -3.01
N THR A 108 -11.01 -9.27 -2.30
CA THR A 108 -9.76 -9.82 -1.78
C THR A 108 -10.01 -10.84 -0.66
N GLU A 109 -9.14 -11.85 -0.61
CA GLU A 109 -9.16 -12.87 0.43
C GLU A 109 -8.00 -12.66 1.40
N ARG A 110 -8.21 -12.99 2.67
CA ARG A 110 -7.15 -12.96 3.69
C ARG A 110 -6.05 -13.95 3.34
N ARG A 111 -4.80 -13.49 3.32
CA ARG A 111 -3.63 -14.29 2.93
C ARG A 111 -2.88 -14.90 4.10
N PHE A 112 -2.83 -14.20 5.25
CA PHE A 112 -2.04 -14.54 6.42
C PHE A 112 -2.87 -14.40 7.69
N GLY A 113 -2.29 -14.75 8.85
CA GLY A 113 -2.85 -14.39 10.15
C GLY A 113 -4.12 -15.16 10.55
N ALA A 114 -4.51 -16.23 9.85
CA ALA A 114 -5.70 -17.00 10.24
C ALA A 114 -5.63 -17.44 11.71
N PRO A 115 -6.70 -17.25 12.51
CA PRO A 115 -6.72 -17.67 13.92
C PRO A 115 -6.36 -19.15 14.07
N LEU A 116 -5.64 -19.48 15.13
CA LEU A 116 -5.26 -20.85 15.47
C LEU A 116 -6.47 -21.79 15.45
N GLY A 117 -6.66 -22.54 14.38
CA GLY A 117 -7.79 -23.47 14.29
C GLY A 117 -7.82 -24.41 13.08
N ARG A 118 -7.22 -24.05 11.96
CA ARG A 118 -7.32 -24.88 10.75
C ARG A 118 -6.01 -25.23 10.03
N SER A 119 -4.92 -24.52 10.23
CA SER A 119 -3.65 -24.81 9.55
C SER A 119 -2.41 -24.78 10.47
N GLY A 120 -2.54 -24.54 11.76
CA GLY A 120 -1.43 -24.63 12.73
C GLY A 120 -0.31 -23.61 12.55
N ARG A 121 -0.51 -22.53 11.78
CA ARG A 121 0.51 -21.54 11.43
C ARG A 121 0.01 -20.10 11.41
N SER A 122 -0.66 -19.67 12.49
CA SER A 122 -0.67 -18.24 12.76
C SER A 122 0.53 -17.92 13.63
N SER A 123 1.42 -17.08 13.15
CA SER A 123 2.64 -16.78 13.90
C SER A 123 2.40 -15.82 15.06
N GLY A 124 1.24 -15.20 15.17
CA GLY A 124 0.98 -14.13 16.16
C GLY A 124 1.95 -12.95 16.01
N LYS A 125 2.54 -12.80 14.83
CA LYS A 125 3.64 -11.87 14.58
C LYS A 125 3.15 -10.66 13.81
N THR A 126 3.66 -9.50 14.20
CA THR A 126 3.36 -8.18 13.64
C THR A 126 4.68 -7.52 13.26
N ALA A 127 4.96 -7.40 11.95
CA ALA A 127 6.23 -6.94 11.41
C ALA A 127 6.06 -5.64 10.62
N ILE A 128 5.78 -4.52 11.29
CA ILE A 128 5.55 -3.21 10.67
C ILE A 128 6.76 -2.78 9.83
N GLY A 129 8.00 -3.03 10.29
CA GLY A 129 9.20 -2.72 9.54
C GLY A 129 9.26 -3.43 8.18
N GLU A 130 8.86 -4.69 8.13
CA GLU A 130 8.79 -5.45 6.89
C GLU A 130 7.67 -4.95 5.96
N ALA A 131 6.51 -4.59 6.52
CA ALA A 131 5.41 -4.00 5.77
C ALA A 131 5.81 -2.67 5.11
N MET A 132 6.46 -1.76 5.84
CA MET A 132 6.98 -0.50 5.30
C MET A 132 8.00 -0.75 4.18
N TRP A 133 8.90 -1.70 4.38
CA TRP A 133 9.90 -2.04 3.37
C TRP A 133 9.29 -2.64 2.12
N PHE A 134 8.33 -3.56 2.27
CA PHE A 134 7.60 -4.16 1.15
C PHE A 134 6.86 -3.09 0.33
N GLY A 135 6.09 -2.22 1.00
CA GLY A 135 5.41 -1.10 0.34
C GLY A 135 6.37 -0.19 -0.42
N ALA A 136 7.50 0.19 0.20
CA ALA A 136 8.51 1.00 -0.45
C ALA A 136 9.15 0.33 -1.67
N GLN A 137 9.38 -0.98 -1.64
CA GLN A 137 9.87 -1.70 -2.82
C GLN A 137 8.82 -1.77 -3.93
N ALA A 138 7.55 -1.90 -3.58
CA ALA A 138 6.46 -1.93 -4.55
C ALA A 138 6.34 -0.60 -5.34
N THR A 139 6.69 0.55 -4.72
CA THR A 139 6.64 1.84 -5.42
C THR A 139 7.75 2.01 -6.47
N VAL A 140 8.86 1.29 -6.37
CA VAL A 140 9.95 1.39 -7.37
C VAL A 140 9.87 0.36 -8.49
N THR A 141 8.87 -0.52 -8.48
CA THR A 141 8.72 -1.63 -9.44
C THR A 141 7.42 -1.58 -10.24
N ASN A 142 6.71 -0.45 -10.21
CA ASN A 142 5.47 -0.25 -10.95
C ASN A 142 5.69 0.57 -12.24
N ALA A 143 4.62 0.87 -12.98
CA ALA A 143 4.64 1.61 -14.24
C ALA A 143 4.25 3.10 -14.09
N TYR A 144 4.25 3.63 -12.86
CA TYR A 144 3.85 4.99 -12.57
C TYR A 144 5.02 5.81 -12.01
N VAL A 145 4.91 7.14 -12.12
CA VAL A 145 5.81 8.10 -11.49
C VAL A 145 4.95 9.15 -10.79
N GLY A 146 4.89 9.07 -9.47
CA GLY A 146 4.15 10.01 -8.65
C GLY A 146 4.95 11.28 -8.36
N GLU A 147 4.31 12.45 -8.38
CA GLU A 147 4.89 13.66 -7.79
C GLU A 147 5.20 13.45 -6.29
N ARG A 148 4.41 12.60 -5.66
CA ARG A 148 4.59 12.13 -4.28
C ARG A 148 4.45 10.62 -4.23
N VAL A 149 5.26 10.02 -3.36
CA VAL A 149 5.23 8.58 -3.11
C VAL A 149 4.94 8.35 -1.63
N VAL A 150 3.87 7.62 -1.35
CA VAL A 150 3.39 7.35 0.01
C VAL A 150 3.20 5.86 0.22
N VAL A 151 3.70 5.36 1.33
CA VAL A 151 3.35 4.05 1.86
C VAL A 151 2.53 4.26 3.13
N ASP A 152 1.33 3.72 3.13
CA ASP A 152 0.40 3.79 4.24
C ASP A 152 0.34 2.45 4.98
N ILE A 153 0.48 2.48 6.30
CA ILE A 153 0.46 1.29 7.14
C ILE A 153 -0.68 1.40 8.16
N SER A 154 -1.68 0.53 8.04
CA SER A 154 -2.73 0.39 9.05
C SER A 154 -2.58 -0.91 9.84
N GLY A 155 -2.81 -0.83 11.16
CA GLY A 155 -2.75 -1.97 12.07
C GLY A 155 -3.15 -1.63 13.50
N ASP A 156 -3.30 -2.67 14.33
CA ASP A 156 -3.81 -2.62 15.71
C ASP A 156 -2.74 -2.91 16.78
N GLY A 157 -1.49 -3.14 16.37
CA GLY A 157 -0.42 -3.58 17.29
C GLY A 157 0.94 -2.93 17.06
N TRP A 158 1.86 -3.26 17.97
CA TRP A 158 3.28 -2.91 17.86
C TRP A 158 4.04 -3.97 17.08
N THR A 159 5.17 -3.58 16.49
CA THR A 159 6.12 -4.55 15.96
C THR A 159 6.61 -5.48 17.08
N ASN A 160 6.52 -6.79 16.84
CA ASN A 160 7.04 -7.83 17.73
C ASN A 160 8.00 -8.81 17.02
N THR A 161 8.23 -8.63 15.73
CA THR A 161 9.17 -9.42 14.92
C THR A 161 9.73 -8.62 13.76
N GLY A 162 10.74 -9.14 13.08
CA GLY A 162 11.37 -8.50 11.92
C GLY A 162 12.29 -7.33 12.30
N ARG A 163 12.54 -6.46 11.33
CA ARG A 163 13.36 -5.27 11.50
C ARG A 163 12.64 -4.21 12.33
N THR A 164 13.40 -3.40 13.08
CA THR A 164 12.81 -2.31 13.87
C THR A 164 12.15 -1.28 12.98
N SER A 165 10.91 -0.90 13.31
CA SER A 165 10.10 0.04 12.52
C SER A 165 10.82 1.37 12.31
N ALA A 166 11.40 1.96 13.36
CA ALA A 166 12.12 3.24 13.26
C ALA A 166 13.31 3.18 12.27
N SER A 167 14.09 2.10 12.26
CA SER A 167 15.23 1.96 11.34
C SER A 167 14.78 1.87 9.87
N ILE A 168 13.68 1.17 9.61
CA ILE A 168 13.12 1.06 8.25
C ILE A 168 12.46 2.38 7.84
N ARG A 169 11.69 3.02 8.73
CA ARG A 169 11.14 4.36 8.49
C ARG A 169 12.24 5.32 8.01
N ASP A 170 13.34 5.42 8.75
CA ASP A 170 14.42 6.35 8.41
C ASP A 170 15.03 6.08 7.03
N ARG A 171 15.16 4.80 6.66
CA ARG A 171 15.66 4.40 5.34
C ARG A 171 14.68 4.72 4.22
N VAL A 172 13.39 4.48 4.43
CA VAL A 172 12.32 4.75 3.45
C VAL A 172 12.17 6.25 3.24
N VAL A 173 12.20 7.03 4.32
CA VAL A 173 12.17 8.50 4.25
C VAL A 173 13.40 9.08 3.56
N ALA A 174 14.60 8.52 3.81
CA ALA A 174 15.83 8.92 3.11
C ALA A 174 15.79 8.64 1.59
N ALA A 175 14.94 7.70 1.15
CA ALA A 175 14.66 7.43 -0.26
C ALA A 175 13.60 8.37 -0.87
N GLY A 176 13.10 9.36 -0.13
CA GLY A 176 12.09 10.33 -0.58
C GLY A 176 10.65 9.86 -0.46
N ILE A 177 10.39 8.71 0.15
CA ILE A 177 9.06 8.14 0.33
C ILE A 177 8.48 8.60 1.67
N THR A 178 7.24 9.07 1.66
CA THR A 178 6.50 9.41 2.89
C THR A 178 5.83 8.16 3.46
N LEU A 179 5.90 8.01 4.78
CA LEU A 179 5.22 6.97 5.52
C LEU A 179 4.09 7.57 6.35
N ASN A 180 2.86 7.16 6.09
CA ASN A 180 1.69 7.48 6.90
C ASN A 180 1.22 6.26 7.68
N GLY A 181 0.40 6.48 8.70
CA GLY A 181 -0.13 5.39 9.51
C GLY A 181 -1.59 5.58 9.88
N LEU A 182 -2.30 4.46 10.05
CA LEU A 182 -3.60 4.40 10.68
C LEU A 182 -3.53 3.43 11.88
N ALA A 183 -3.62 3.97 13.08
CA ALA A 183 -3.60 3.20 14.32
C ALA A 183 -5.03 2.82 14.74
N ILE A 184 -5.33 1.51 14.81
CA ILE A 184 -6.62 0.99 15.27
C ILE A 184 -6.50 0.69 16.77
N LEU A 185 -7.22 1.43 17.61
CA LEU A 185 -7.04 1.44 19.08
C LEU A 185 -7.86 0.34 19.79
N ASN A 186 -8.01 -0.82 19.12
CA ASN A 186 -8.83 -1.91 19.64
C ASN A 186 -8.24 -2.56 20.92
N GLU A 187 -6.91 -2.79 20.91
CA GLU A 187 -6.22 -3.49 21.99
C GLU A 187 -5.14 -2.65 22.69
N VAL A 188 -4.55 -1.67 21.98
CA VAL A 188 -3.37 -0.93 22.42
C VAL A 188 -3.66 0.57 22.53
N ALA A 189 -3.80 1.09 23.74
CA ALA A 189 -4.17 2.49 23.98
C ALA A 189 -3.14 3.52 23.49
N ASP A 190 -1.83 3.20 23.58
CA ASP A 190 -0.74 4.11 23.23
C ASP A 190 -0.25 3.95 21.77
N LEU A 191 -1.03 3.28 20.92
CA LEU A 191 -0.63 2.94 19.56
C LEU A 191 -0.37 4.17 18.69
N VAL A 192 -1.14 5.24 18.87
CA VAL A 192 -0.91 6.52 18.16
C VAL A 192 0.48 7.08 18.44
N ALA A 193 0.91 7.06 19.71
CA ALA A 193 2.24 7.51 20.09
C ALA A 193 3.32 6.61 19.46
N TYR A 194 3.13 5.30 19.50
CA TYR A 194 4.05 4.37 18.87
C TYR A 194 4.17 4.60 17.35
N TYR A 195 3.05 4.78 16.63
CA TYR A 195 3.06 5.03 15.20
C TYR A 195 3.77 6.35 14.88
N ARG A 196 3.49 7.42 15.66
CA ARG A 196 4.16 8.71 15.49
C ARG A 196 5.68 8.61 15.66
N ASP A 197 6.13 7.85 16.65
CA ASP A 197 7.54 7.80 17.04
C ASP A 197 8.35 6.79 16.21
N ASN A 198 7.69 5.74 15.65
CA ASN A 198 8.37 4.62 15.02
C ASN A 198 7.96 4.32 13.56
N VAL A 199 6.78 4.77 13.10
CA VAL A 199 6.23 4.37 11.80
C VAL A 199 6.22 5.54 10.82
N VAL A 200 5.62 6.68 11.20
CA VAL A 200 5.42 7.79 10.27
C VAL A 200 6.65 8.65 10.11
N GLY A 201 6.85 9.18 8.90
CA GLY A 201 7.96 10.06 8.58
C GLY A 201 7.93 10.54 7.14
N GLY A 202 8.68 11.59 6.84
CA GLY A 202 8.72 12.24 5.54
C GLY A 202 7.82 13.48 5.45
N PRO A 203 7.83 14.19 4.31
CA PRO A 203 7.09 15.44 4.13
C PRO A 203 5.56 15.23 4.26
N GLY A 204 4.93 15.98 5.17
CA GLY A 204 3.49 15.90 5.39
C GLY A 204 2.99 14.63 6.07
N ALA A 205 3.88 13.78 6.59
CA ALA A 205 3.55 12.53 7.26
C ALA A 205 2.61 12.74 8.46
N PHE A 206 1.72 11.78 8.68
CA PHE A 206 0.75 11.86 9.78
C PHE A 206 0.29 10.48 10.26
N VAL A 207 -0.24 10.44 11.46
CA VAL A 207 -1.00 9.32 11.99
C VAL A 207 -2.47 9.70 12.01
N GLU A 208 -3.33 8.87 11.45
CA GLU A 208 -4.77 8.85 11.66
C GLU A 208 -5.10 7.76 12.70
N SER A 209 -6.22 7.86 13.40
CA SER A 209 -6.64 6.83 14.34
C SER A 209 -8.10 6.44 14.17
N ALA A 210 -8.38 5.16 14.36
CA ALA A 210 -9.71 4.60 14.54
C ALA A 210 -9.83 4.11 15.99
N SER A 211 -10.96 4.39 16.66
CA SER A 211 -11.20 3.91 18.02
C SER A 211 -11.30 2.39 18.10
N ASP A 212 -11.78 1.79 17.03
CA ASP A 212 -11.93 0.35 16.82
C ASP A 212 -12.14 0.05 15.33
N TYR A 213 -12.40 -1.20 14.98
CA TYR A 213 -12.65 -1.61 13.58
C TYR A 213 -13.98 -1.10 13.02
N HIS A 214 -14.97 -0.74 13.85
CA HIS A 214 -16.22 -0.11 13.38
C HIS A 214 -15.99 1.36 12.98
N ASP A 215 -15.04 2.04 13.64
CA ASP A 215 -14.62 3.40 13.27
C ASP A 215 -13.68 3.44 12.05
N PHE A 216 -13.16 2.29 11.62
CA PHE A 216 -12.18 2.19 10.53
C PHE A 216 -12.66 2.87 9.25
N VAL A 217 -13.91 2.65 8.83
CA VAL A 217 -14.49 3.26 7.60
C VAL A 217 -14.35 4.77 7.62
N ARG A 218 -14.69 5.40 8.77
CA ARG A 218 -14.61 6.84 8.94
C ARG A 218 -13.16 7.33 8.97
N ALA A 219 -12.29 6.60 9.63
CA ALA A 219 -10.87 6.93 9.76
C ALA A 219 -10.14 6.82 8.41
N ILE A 220 -10.33 5.72 7.66
CA ILE A 220 -9.69 5.52 6.35
C ILE A 220 -10.18 6.53 5.31
N ARG A 221 -11.46 6.90 5.34
CA ARG A 221 -11.99 7.98 4.49
C ARG A 221 -11.30 9.31 4.75
N ARG A 222 -11.18 9.73 6.04
CA ARG A 222 -10.46 10.97 6.41
C ARG A 222 -9.01 10.93 5.95
N LYS A 223 -8.39 9.78 6.14
CA LYS A 223 -7.01 9.54 5.78
C LYS A 223 -6.79 9.66 4.27
N LEU A 224 -7.58 8.98 3.45
CA LEU A 224 -7.51 9.07 1.98
C LEU A 224 -7.72 10.51 1.49
N LEU A 225 -8.72 11.22 2.01
CA LEU A 225 -8.92 12.63 1.65
C LEU A 225 -7.69 13.49 1.97
N ARG A 226 -7.08 13.27 3.14
CA ARG A 226 -5.88 14.00 3.53
C ARG A 226 -4.69 13.69 2.61
N GLU A 227 -4.51 12.45 2.21
CA GLU A 227 -3.44 12.02 1.30
C GLU A 227 -3.63 12.56 -0.12
N ILE A 228 -4.85 12.46 -0.66
CA ILE A 228 -5.16 12.92 -2.02
C ILE A 228 -5.05 14.46 -2.11
N LEU A 229 -5.55 15.18 -1.11
CA LEU A 229 -5.62 16.65 -1.14
C LEU A 229 -4.34 17.35 -0.65
N TRP A 230 -3.44 16.66 0.06
CA TRP A 230 -2.22 17.31 0.53
C TRP A 230 -1.30 17.68 -0.65
N ARG A 231 -0.77 18.89 -0.62
CA ARG A 231 0.22 19.38 -1.58
C ARG A 231 1.43 19.94 -0.81
N PRO A 232 2.68 19.69 -1.26
CA PRO A 232 3.84 20.35 -0.68
C PRO A 232 3.71 21.87 -0.81
N SER A 233 4.10 22.60 0.24
CA SER A 233 4.25 24.06 0.15
C SER A 233 5.39 24.38 -0.82
N THR A 234 5.12 25.16 -1.84
CA THR A 234 6.10 25.69 -2.78
C THR A 234 7.01 26.68 -2.10
#